data_0de5a1163eed9ed835c7c1118a30610e
#
_entry.id   0de5a1163eed9ed835c7c1118a30610e
#
_cell.length_a   1.000
_cell.length_b   1.000
_cell.length_c   1.000
_cell.angle_alpha   90.00
_cell.angle_beta   90.00
_cell.angle_gamma   90.00
#
_symmetry.space_group_name_H-M   'P 1'
#
loop_
_entity.id
_entity.type
_entity.pdbx_description
1 polymer ?
#
loop_
_entity_poly.entity_id
_entity_poly.type
_entity_poly.pdbx_seq_one_letter_code
_entity_poly.pdbx_strand_id
1 'polypeptide(L)'
;MGRPIIGITGELEAARWRTWIREAVVSPVSYTRAVERAGGAPVILPPVPSDSVPSLIAKIDALVVAGGRDIDPSLYNEAPHGQTDAPDHRRDRFEILMIRAAIDADLPFLAICRGMHILNVARGGTLIQHLPDRLGSESHKPDPVKMTTHDVQVSEASKLGRVLGAAAQVPAAHHQAIDRIGSGLLSVAWTPDQVVEAVELQGHKFGIGVQWHPEEGDDARIFEALVAAAKTAPAAPPAAEVTGSRSKRSSKRHAARS
;
A
#
# COMPACT_ATOMS: atom_id res chain seq x y z
N MET A 1 2.15 8.96 26.45
CA MET A 1 2.57 9.05 25.03
C MET A 1 1.32 9.28 24.19
N GLY A 2 1.40 10.11 23.13
CA GLY A 2 0.30 10.30 22.19
C GLY A 2 0.00 9.03 21.37
N ARG A 3 -1.12 9.03 20.63
CA ARG A 3 -1.41 7.96 19.66
C ARG A 3 -0.43 8.09 18.48
N PRO A 4 0.14 6.98 17.96
CA PRO A 4 0.98 7.05 16.77
C PRO A 4 0.16 7.49 15.55
N ILE A 5 0.78 8.29 14.69
CA ILE A 5 0.16 8.81 13.45
C ILE A 5 0.31 7.75 12.36
N ILE A 6 -0.81 7.24 11.88
CA ILE A 6 -0.84 6.23 10.83
C ILE A 6 -1.31 6.88 9.52
N GLY A 7 -0.38 6.99 8.56
CA GLY A 7 -0.72 7.47 7.21
C GLY A 7 -1.47 6.40 6.44
N ILE A 8 -2.58 6.77 5.80
CA ILE A 8 -3.39 5.87 4.96
C ILE A 8 -3.42 6.49 3.56
N THR A 9 -3.01 5.76 2.52
CA THR A 9 -3.07 6.29 1.16
C THR A 9 -4.53 6.40 0.70
N GLY A 10 -4.88 7.54 0.10
CA GLY A 10 -6.17 7.77 -0.53
C GLY A 10 -6.05 7.79 -2.04
N GLU A 11 -7.18 7.85 -2.73
CA GLU A 11 -7.28 7.97 -4.18
C GLU A 11 -7.98 9.26 -4.58
N LEU A 12 -7.81 9.66 -5.83
CA LEU A 12 -8.46 10.83 -6.40
C LEU A 12 -9.61 10.39 -7.30
N GLU A 13 -10.83 10.76 -6.90
CA GLU A 13 -12.05 10.36 -7.60
C GLU A 13 -13.00 11.55 -7.79
N ALA A 14 -13.84 11.45 -8.82
CA ALA A 14 -14.95 12.37 -9.01
C ALA A 14 -16.05 12.08 -7.98
N ALA A 15 -15.98 12.70 -6.81
CA ALA A 15 -16.93 12.51 -5.73
C ALA A 15 -18.07 13.53 -5.81
N ARG A 16 -19.27 13.06 -5.41
CA ARG A 16 -20.45 13.92 -5.26
C ARG A 16 -20.69 14.24 -3.79
N TRP A 17 -20.77 15.54 -3.46
CA TRP A 17 -21.29 15.99 -2.17
C TRP A 17 -22.18 17.22 -2.36
N ARG A 18 -23.36 17.20 -1.77
CA ARG A 18 -24.39 18.21 -2.00
C ARG A 18 -24.67 18.41 -3.50
N THR A 19 -24.43 19.60 -4.03
CA THR A 19 -24.62 19.96 -5.45
C THR A 19 -23.35 19.85 -6.30
N TRP A 20 -22.20 19.56 -5.67
CA TRP A 20 -20.91 19.54 -6.34
C TRP A 20 -20.54 18.13 -6.80
N ILE A 21 -19.99 18.02 -7.99
CA ILE A 21 -19.22 16.85 -8.47
C ILE A 21 -17.83 17.39 -8.82
N ARG A 22 -16.82 16.98 -8.07
CA ARG A 22 -15.42 17.42 -8.26
C ARG A 22 -14.46 16.32 -7.89
N GLU A 23 -13.22 16.43 -8.37
CA GLU A 23 -12.13 15.61 -7.89
C GLU A 23 -11.96 15.82 -6.37
N ALA A 24 -11.91 14.73 -5.64
CA ALA A 24 -11.73 14.72 -4.20
C ALA A 24 -10.82 13.57 -3.80
N VAL A 25 -10.16 13.71 -2.65
CA VAL A 25 -9.47 12.59 -2.03
C VAL A 25 -10.51 11.69 -1.39
N VAL A 26 -10.57 10.44 -1.82
CA VAL A 26 -11.50 9.42 -1.30
C VAL A 26 -10.70 8.35 -0.57
N SER A 27 -11.23 7.93 0.56
CA SER A 27 -10.75 6.77 1.32
C SER A 27 -11.96 6.15 2.04
N PRO A 28 -12.19 4.84 1.91
CA PRO A 28 -13.22 4.17 2.69
C PRO A 28 -13.00 4.40 4.18
N VAL A 29 -14.08 4.72 4.90
CA VAL A 29 -14.00 5.04 6.33
C VAL A 29 -13.62 3.83 7.20
N SER A 30 -13.75 2.61 6.67
CA SER A 30 -13.31 1.37 7.30
C SER A 30 -11.83 1.39 7.68
N TYR A 31 -10.94 1.92 6.81
CA TYR A 31 -9.52 2.08 7.13
C TYR A 31 -9.29 2.98 8.35
N THR A 32 -9.91 4.15 8.37
CA THR A 32 -9.74 5.07 9.52
C THR A 32 -10.28 4.46 10.80
N ARG A 33 -11.44 3.81 10.74
CA ARG A 33 -12.03 3.11 11.90
C ARG A 33 -11.17 1.96 12.39
N ALA A 34 -10.56 1.18 11.49
CA ALA A 34 -9.65 0.10 11.87
C ALA A 34 -8.41 0.63 12.61
N VAL A 35 -7.79 1.70 12.11
CA VAL A 35 -6.67 2.37 12.78
C VAL A 35 -7.07 2.93 14.14
N GLU A 36 -8.23 3.60 14.24
CA GLU A 36 -8.73 4.17 15.51
C GLU A 36 -9.01 3.10 16.55
N ARG A 37 -9.66 1.98 16.16
CA ARG A 37 -9.92 0.82 17.03
C ARG A 37 -8.63 0.23 17.57
N ALA A 38 -7.58 0.17 16.73
CA ALA A 38 -6.25 -0.30 17.13
C ALA A 38 -5.46 0.69 17.99
N GLY A 39 -5.98 1.90 18.23
CA GLY A 39 -5.35 2.94 19.08
C GLY A 39 -4.37 3.85 18.34
N GLY A 40 -4.37 3.88 17.01
CA GLY A 40 -3.66 4.83 16.16
C GLY A 40 -4.44 6.13 15.95
N ALA A 41 -3.78 7.13 15.35
CA ALA A 41 -4.38 8.39 14.85
C ALA A 41 -4.29 8.38 13.31
N PRO A 42 -5.39 8.17 12.57
CA PRO A 42 -5.35 8.06 11.12
C PRO A 42 -5.20 9.42 10.45
N VAL A 43 -4.38 9.48 9.38
CA VAL A 43 -4.23 10.63 8.48
C VAL A 43 -4.31 10.15 7.05
N ILE A 44 -5.20 10.72 6.24
CA ILE A 44 -5.31 10.38 4.81
C ILE A 44 -4.24 11.11 4.02
N LEU A 45 -3.47 10.36 3.23
CA LEU A 45 -2.39 10.85 2.38
C LEU A 45 -2.88 10.89 0.92
N PRO A 46 -3.10 12.08 0.34
CA PRO A 46 -3.48 12.20 -1.07
C PRO A 46 -2.29 11.85 -1.98
N PRO A 47 -2.54 11.37 -3.21
CA PRO A 47 -1.50 11.27 -4.23
C PRO A 47 -0.90 12.66 -4.53
N VAL A 48 0.34 12.86 -4.10
CA VAL A 48 1.07 14.13 -4.23
C VAL A 48 2.35 13.96 -5.08
N PRO A 49 2.98 15.07 -5.54
CA PRO A 49 4.27 15.01 -6.23
C PRO A 49 5.35 14.29 -5.42
N SER A 50 6.29 13.68 -6.13
CA SER A 50 7.35 12.81 -5.56
C SER A 50 8.26 13.51 -4.54
N ASP A 51 8.48 14.80 -4.67
CA ASP A 51 9.29 15.62 -3.76
C ASP A 51 8.65 15.80 -2.37
N SER A 52 7.34 15.56 -2.24
CA SER A 52 6.62 15.60 -0.98
C SER A 52 6.75 14.31 -0.15
N VAL A 53 7.09 13.18 -0.78
CA VAL A 53 7.14 11.86 -0.13
C VAL A 53 8.07 11.82 1.09
N PRO A 54 9.32 12.35 1.06
CA PRO A 54 10.20 12.36 2.23
C PRO A 54 9.59 13.11 3.42
N SER A 55 8.89 14.22 3.14
CA SER A 55 8.24 15.03 4.18
C SER A 55 7.06 14.30 4.82
N LEU A 56 6.29 13.51 4.05
CA LEU A 56 5.18 12.71 4.56
C LEU A 56 5.70 11.56 5.44
N ILE A 57 6.67 10.79 4.95
CA ILE A 57 7.28 9.66 5.69
C ILE A 57 7.87 10.14 7.03
N ALA A 58 8.51 11.32 7.07
CA ALA A 58 9.08 11.87 8.29
C ALA A 58 8.03 12.32 9.34
N LYS A 59 6.73 12.31 9.01
CA LYS A 59 5.66 12.80 9.90
C LYS A 59 4.66 11.73 10.31
N ILE A 60 4.79 10.52 9.81
CA ILE A 60 3.95 9.39 10.18
C ILE A 60 4.78 8.34 10.93
N ASP A 61 4.13 7.60 11.82
CA ASP A 61 4.77 6.54 12.61
C ASP A 61 4.58 5.15 11.99
N ALA A 62 3.61 5.02 11.07
CA ALA A 62 3.42 3.84 10.21
C ALA A 62 2.59 4.20 8.98
N LEU A 63 2.62 3.31 7.97
CA LEU A 63 1.92 3.48 6.70
C LEU A 63 0.93 2.35 6.45
N VAL A 64 -0.29 2.68 6.02
CA VAL A 64 -1.25 1.77 5.39
C VAL A 64 -1.35 2.14 3.92
N VAL A 65 -1.01 1.20 3.03
CA VAL A 65 -1.28 1.32 1.59
C VAL A 65 -2.59 0.63 1.29
N ALA A 66 -3.59 1.42 0.96
CA ALA A 66 -4.97 0.96 0.84
C ALA A 66 -5.23 0.13 -0.43
N GLY A 67 -6.34 -0.62 -0.41
CA GLY A 67 -6.89 -1.29 -1.57
C GLY A 67 -7.40 -0.32 -2.65
N GLY A 68 -7.93 -0.85 -3.74
CA GLY A 68 -8.47 -0.04 -4.84
C GLY A 68 -8.34 -0.72 -6.20
N ARG A 69 -8.42 0.07 -7.27
CA ARG A 69 -8.33 -0.39 -8.66
C ARG A 69 -6.99 -1.03 -8.98
N ASP A 70 -6.94 -1.75 -10.09
CA ASP A 70 -5.74 -2.39 -10.59
C ASP A 70 -4.60 -1.39 -10.84
N ILE A 71 -3.38 -1.87 -10.70
CA ILE A 71 -2.17 -1.09 -11.03
C ILE A 71 -1.81 -1.26 -12.51
N ASP A 72 -1.12 -0.27 -13.06
CA ASP A 72 -0.67 -0.29 -14.45
C ASP A 72 0.23 -1.50 -14.74
N PRO A 73 -0.16 -2.43 -15.64
CA PRO A 73 0.65 -3.58 -16.02
C PRO A 73 2.01 -3.22 -16.61
N SER A 74 2.17 -2.04 -17.19
CA SER A 74 3.46 -1.57 -17.71
C SER A 74 4.53 -1.45 -16.62
N LEU A 75 4.13 -1.29 -15.34
CA LEU A 75 5.04 -1.20 -14.19
C LEU A 75 5.76 -2.53 -13.88
N TYR A 76 5.22 -3.64 -14.36
CA TYR A 76 5.85 -4.98 -14.28
C TYR A 76 6.09 -5.60 -15.66
N ASN A 77 6.16 -4.74 -16.72
CA ASN A 77 6.51 -5.08 -18.10
C ASN A 77 5.54 -6.06 -18.79
N GLU A 78 4.25 -5.92 -18.53
CA GLU A 78 3.21 -6.70 -19.16
C GLU A 78 2.24 -5.82 -19.95
N ALA A 79 1.57 -6.41 -20.95
CA ALA A 79 0.44 -5.78 -21.62
C ALA A 79 -0.82 -5.88 -20.74
N PRO A 80 -1.73 -4.89 -20.76
CA PRO A 80 -2.95 -4.95 -19.98
C PRO A 80 -3.88 -6.07 -20.46
N HIS A 81 -4.42 -6.82 -19.52
CA HIS A 81 -5.50 -7.78 -19.75
C HIS A 81 -6.84 -7.05 -19.98
N GLY A 82 -7.77 -7.66 -20.70
CA GLY A 82 -9.07 -7.03 -21.01
C GLY A 82 -9.97 -6.75 -19.79
N GLN A 83 -9.68 -7.37 -18.66
CA GLN A 83 -10.39 -7.15 -17.38
C GLN A 83 -9.65 -6.23 -16.42
N THR A 84 -8.47 -5.73 -16.80
CA THR A 84 -7.70 -4.80 -15.97
C THR A 84 -8.33 -3.42 -16.03
N ASP A 85 -8.46 -2.78 -14.89
CA ASP A 85 -8.95 -1.41 -14.76
C ASP A 85 -8.07 -0.39 -15.52
N ALA A 86 -8.66 0.73 -15.91
CA ALA A 86 -7.87 1.85 -16.42
C ALA A 86 -6.89 2.34 -15.33
N PRO A 87 -5.58 2.47 -15.65
CA PRO A 87 -4.57 2.78 -14.65
C PRO A 87 -4.68 4.22 -14.10
N ASP A 88 -4.44 4.38 -12.81
CA ASP A 88 -4.18 5.67 -12.17
C ASP A 88 -2.67 5.85 -11.96
N HIS A 89 -1.97 6.33 -12.97
CA HIS A 89 -0.52 6.53 -12.95
C HIS A 89 -0.05 7.46 -11.82
N ARG A 90 -0.89 8.41 -11.36
CA ARG A 90 -0.56 9.33 -10.29
C ARG A 90 -0.55 8.60 -8.95
N ARG A 91 -1.57 7.78 -8.68
CA ARG A 91 -1.66 6.95 -7.49
C ARG A 91 -0.59 5.86 -7.47
N ASP A 92 -0.41 5.15 -8.59
CA ASP A 92 0.61 4.10 -8.72
C ASP A 92 2.00 4.62 -8.38
N ARG A 93 2.39 5.72 -9.01
CA ARG A 93 3.70 6.35 -8.76
C ARG A 93 3.85 6.80 -7.31
N PHE A 94 2.83 7.44 -6.76
CA PHE A 94 2.85 7.91 -5.38
C PHE A 94 3.03 6.75 -4.39
N GLU A 95 2.22 5.70 -4.51
CA GLU A 95 2.25 4.58 -3.57
C GLU A 95 3.53 3.74 -3.69
N ILE A 96 4.07 3.54 -4.91
CA ILE A 96 5.40 2.92 -5.10
C ILE A 96 6.49 3.72 -4.38
N LEU A 97 6.47 5.04 -4.47
CA LEU A 97 7.44 5.89 -3.79
C LEU A 97 7.26 5.87 -2.26
N MET A 98 6.01 5.88 -1.77
CA MET A 98 5.71 5.76 -0.34
C MET A 98 6.20 4.43 0.23
N ILE A 99 5.96 3.31 -0.45
CA ILE A 99 6.44 1.98 -0.03
C ILE A 99 7.97 1.93 -0.01
N ARG A 100 8.63 2.42 -1.06
CA ARG A 100 10.11 2.45 -1.10
C ARG A 100 10.69 3.29 0.04
N ALA A 101 10.15 4.48 0.26
CA ALA A 101 10.59 5.35 1.33
C ALA A 101 10.30 4.77 2.73
N ALA A 102 9.18 4.06 2.92
CA ALA A 102 8.88 3.32 4.15
C ALA A 102 9.88 2.18 4.39
N ILE A 103 10.24 1.43 3.34
CA ILE A 103 11.27 0.38 3.42
C ILE A 103 12.63 0.97 3.80
N ASP A 104 13.06 2.03 3.14
CA ASP A 104 14.36 2.68 3.38
C ASP A 104 14.46 3.28 4.81
N ALA A 105 13.33 3.71 5.36
CA ALA A 105 13.24 4.27 6.72
C ALA A 105 12.97 3.21 7.81
N ASP A 106 12.86 1.91 7.48
CA ASP A 106 12.37 0.84 8.37
C ASP A 106 11.06 1.22 9.08
N LEU A 107 10.20 2.02 8.38
CA LEU A 107 8.92 2.48 8.87
C LEU A 107 7.89 1.34 8.79
N PRO A 108 7.22 0.96 9.88
CA PRO A 108 6.19 -0.08 9.84
C PRO A 108 5.12 0.19 8.79
N PHE A 109 4.74 -0.83 7.99
CA PHE A 109 3.67 -0.68 7.02
C PHE A 109 2.81 -1.93 6.88
N LEU A 110 1.54 -1.70 6.53
CA LEU A 110 0.57 -2.70 6.11
C LEU A 110 0.04 -2.34 4.72
N ALA A 111 0.23 -3.25 3.77
CA ALA A 111 -0.17 -3.08 2.38
C ALA A 111 -1.38 -4.01 2.10
N ILE A 112 -2.55 -3.45 1.77
CA ILE A 112 -3.83 -4.18 1.73
C ILE A 112 -4.31 -4.31 0.28
N CYS A 113 -4.62 -5.54 -0.15
CA CYS A 113 -5.17 -5.89 -1.47
C CYS A 113 -4.30 -5.27 -2.59
N ARG A 114 -4.80 -4.25 -3.29
CA ARG A 114 -3.99 -3.47 -4.25
C ARG A 114 -2.65 -2.98 -3.64
N GLY A 115 -2.64 -2.60 -2.37
CA GLY A 115 -1.41 -2.20 -1.67
C GLY A 115 -0.37 -3.32 -1.63
N MET A 116 -0.77 -4.59 -1.45
CA MET A 116 0.13 -5.74 -1.54
C MET A 116 0.68 -5.89 -2.97
N HIS A 117 -0.13 -5.62 -3.99
CA HIS A 117 0.32 -5.62 -5.39
C HIS A 117 1.37 -4.53 -5.63
N ILE A 118 1.15 -3.30 -5.12
CA ILE A 118 2.12 -2.19 -5.15
C ILE A 118 3.43 -2.59 -4.47
N LEU A 119 3.38 -3.22 -3.29
CA LEU A 119 4.56 -3.72 -2.60
C LEU A 119 5.31 -4.74 -3.47
N ASN A 120 4.61 -5.71 -4.05
CA ASN A 120 5.20 -6.74 -4.90
C ASN A 120 5.89 -6.15 -6.13
N VAL A 121 5.21 -5.26 -6.84
CA VAL A 121 5.74 -4.60 -8.05
C VAL A 121 6.89 -3.64 -7.71
N ALA A 122 6.81 -2.89 -6.60
CA ALA A 122 7.90 -2.03 -6.14
C ALA A 122 9.19 -2.82 -5.83
N ARG A 123 9.06 -4.13 -5.55
CA ARG A 123 10.14 -5.09 -5.33
C ARG A 123 10.50 -5.93 -6.58
N GLY A 124 9.91 -5.59 -7.74
CA GLY A 124 10.20 -6.23 -9.03
C GLY A 124 9.46 -7.54 -9.27
N GLY A 125 8.37 -7.81 -8.55
CA GLY A 125 7.46 -8.93 -8.80
C GLY A 125 6.48 -8.65 -9.94
N THR A 126 5.64 -9.65 -10.29
CA THR A 126 4.58 -9.58 -11.31
C THR A 126 3.25 -10.02 -10.73
N LEU A 127 2.15 -9.78 -11.47
CA LEU A 127 0.80 -10.12 -11.04
C LEU A 127 0.11 -11.06 -12.05
N ILE A 128 -0.78 -11.89 -11.54
CA ILE A 128 -1.85 -12.50 -12.32
C ILE A 128 -2.93 -11.43 -12.45
N GLN A 129 -3.12 -10.90 -13.67
CA GLN A 129 -4.04 -9.79 -13.90
C GLN A 129 -5.51 -10.20 -13.83
N HIS A 130 -5.82 -11.50 -14.03
CA HIS A 130 -7.17 -12.04 -13.95
C HIS A 130 -7.14 -13.49 -13.47
N LEU A 131 -7.41 -13.71 -12.18
CA LEU A 131 -7.40 -15.04 -11.54
C LEU A 131 -8.36 -16.04 -12.19
N PRO A 132 -9.59 -15.65 -12.61
CA PRO A 132 -10.51 -16.60 -13.24
C PRO A 132 -9.95 -17.31 -14.45
N ASP A 133 -9.11 -16.68 -15.26
CA ASP A 133 -8.45 -17.34 -16.40
C ASP A 133 -7.49 -18.45 -15.95
N ARG A 134 -6.91 -18.33 -14.78
CA ARG A 134 -5.93 -19.29 -14.23
C ARG A 134 -6.60 -20.40 -13.45
N LEU A 135 -7.65 -20.07 -12.68
CA LEU A 135 -8.34 -20.98 -11.77
C LEU A 135 -9.58 -21.64 -12.41
N GLY A 136 -10.13 -21.06 -13.47
CA GLY A 136 -11.42 -21.47 -14.02
C GLY A 136 -12.59 -21.17 -13.08
N SER A 137 -12.43 -20.26 -12.13
CA SER A 137 -13.40 -19.94 -11.08
C SER A 137 -13.30 -18.48 -10.64
N GLU A 138 -14.43 -17.89 -10.32
CA GLU A 138 -14.54 -16.55 -9.72
C GLU A 138 -14.60 -16.58 -8.18
N SER A 139 -14.09 -17.66 -7.55
CA SER A 139 -14.19 -17.89 -6.09
C SER A 139 -13.62 -16.75 -5.23
N HIS A 140 -12.64 -15.99 -5.75
CA HIS A 140 -12.02 -14.87 -5.05
C HIS A 140 -12.80 -13.55 -5.17
N LYS A 141 -13.74 -13.44 -6.11
CA LYS A 141 -14.64 -12.29 -6.29
C LYS A 141 -15.95 -12.71 -6.95
N PRO A 142 -16.74 -13.57 -6.30
CA PRO A 142 -17.99 -14.08 -6.89
C PRO A 142 -19.07 -12.99 -7.04
N ASP A 143 -18.95 -11.87 -6.35
CA ASP A 143 -19.86 -10.72 -6.39
C ASP A 143 -19.05 -9.42 -6.59
N PRO A 144 -19.41 -8.54 -7.52
CA PRO A 144 -18.64 -7.32 -7.80
C PRO A 144 -18.68 -6.29 -6.66
N VAL A 145 -19.67 -6.38 -5.75
CA VAL A 145 -19.90 -5.38 -4.68
C VAL A 145 -19.81 -5.94 -3.27
N LYS A 146 -19.75 -7.27 -3.09
CA LYS A 146 -19.73 -7.91 -1.77
C LYS A 146 -18.42 -8.62 -1.54
N MET A 147 -17.91 -8.49 -0.31
CA MET A 147 -16.81 -9.34 0.14
C MET A 147 -17.27 -10.80 0.22
N THR A 148 -16.36 -11.70 -0.13
CA THR A 148 -16.46 -13.13 0.19
C THR A 148 -15.60 -13.43 1.41
N THR A 149 -15.67 -14.66 1.91
CA THR A 149 -14.80 -15.12 3.00
C THR A 149 -13.81 -16.13 2.45
N HIS A 150 -12.52 -15.88 2.67
CA HIS A 150 -11.47 -16.85 2.37
C HIS A 150 -11.00 -17.55 3.64
N ASP A 151 -10.77 -18.86 3.53
CA ASP A 151 -9.99 -19.62 4.50
C ASP A 151 -8.52 -19.51 4.08
N VAL A 152 -7.69 -18.89 4.92
CA VAL A 152 -6.25 -18.74 4.65
C VAL A 152 -5.43 -19.56 5.61
N GLN A 153 -4.44 -20.29 5.10
CA GLN A 153 -3.39 -20.92 5.87
C GLN A 153 -2.24 -19.93 6.03
N VAL A 154 -1.71 -19.80 7.23
CA VAL A 154 -0.66 -18.83 7.57
C VAL A 154 0.53 -19.57 8.15
N SER A 155 1.74 -19.23 7.69
CA SER A 155 2.99 -19.77 8.23
C SER A 155 3.19 -19.31 9.67
N GLU A 156 3.14 -20.21 10.65
CA GLU A 156 3.33 -19.89 12.07
C GLU A 156 4.70 -19.25 12.38
N ALA A 157 5.72 -19.56 11.59
CA ALA A 157 7.05 -18.97 11.72
C ALA A 157 7.11 -17.50 11.30
N SER A 158 6.11 -16.99 10.58
CA SER A 158 6.04 -15.62 10.08
C SER A 158 5.63 -14.62 11.18
N LYS A 159 5.82 -13.32 10.91
CA LYS A 159 5.28 -12.25 11.78
C LYS A 159 3.75 -12.30 11.80
N LEU A 160 3.14 -12.51 10.62
CA LEU A 160 1.70 -12.62 10.46
C LEU A 160 1.15 -13.82 11.25
N GLY A 161 1.83 -14.97 11.20
CA GLY A 161 1.45 -16.17 11.96
C GLY A 161 1.50 -15.97 13.48
N ARG A 162 2.45 -15.16 13.97
CA ARG A 162 2.47 -14.77 15.39
C ARG A 162 1.30 -13.86 15.78
N VAL A 163 0.70 -13.15 14.82
CA VAL A 163 -0.45 -12.26 15.04
C VAL A 163 -1.77 -13.04 14.91
N LEU A 164 -1.91 -13.84 13.85
CA LEU A 164 -3.19 -14.49 13.49
C LEU A 164 -3.27 -15.97 13.87
N GLY A 165 -2.14 -16.63 14.11
CA GLY A 165 -2.06 -18.10 14.24
C GLY A 165 -1.89 -18.78 12.87
N ALA A 166 -2.07 -20.11 12.82
CA ALA A 166 -1.84 -20.95 11.65
C ALA A 166 -2.92 -20.83 10.56
N ALA A 167 -4.08 -20.27 10.87
CA ALA A 167 -5.19 -20.10 9.94
C ALA A 167 -6.09 -18.93 10.34
N ALA A 168 -6.79 -18.35 9.37
CA ALA A 168 -7.78 -17.31 9.60
C ALA A 168 -8.87 -17.37 8.54
N GLN A 169 -10.08 -16.91 8.90
CA GLN A 169 -11.13 -16.57 7.94
C GLN A 169 -11.13 -15.06 7.73
N VAL A 170 -11.04 -14.63 6.48
CA VAL A 170 -10.79 -13.23 6.15
C VAL A 170 -11.74 -12.71 5.07
N PRO A 171 -12.22 -11.45 5.17
CA PRO A 171 -13.02 -10.84 4.12
C PRO A 171 -12.16 -10.48 2.91
N ALA A 172 -12.51 -10.96 1.72
CA ALA A 172 -11.75 -10.75 0.50
C ALA A 172 -12.64 -10.42 -0.71
N ALA A 173 -12.10 -9.65 -1.64
CA ALA A 173 -12.71 -9.40 -2.95
C ALA A 173 -11.61 -8.97 -3.92
N HIS A 174 -11.03 -9.92 -4.67
CA HIS A 174 -9.97 -9.61 -5.63
C HIS A 174 -10.04 -10.54 -6.84
N HIS A 175 -9.70 -10.03 -8.01
CA HIS A 175 -9.56 -10.82 -9.24
C HIS A 175 -8.11 -10.88 -9.73
N GLN A 176 -7.20 -10.17 -9.06
CA GLN A 176 -5.77 -10.22 -9.28
C GLN A 176 -5.06 -10.88 -8.11
N ALA A 177 -3.84 -11.39 -8.34
CA ALA A 177 -2.98 -11.93 -7.30
C ALA A 177 -1.50 -11.78 -7.67
N ILE A 178 -0.61 -12.05 -6.73
CA ILE A 178 0.82 -12.14 -7.00
C ILE A 178 1.08 -13.38 -7.91
N ASP A 179 1.83 -13.17 -8.99
CA ASP A 179 2.38 -14.24 -9.84
C ASP A 179 3.82 -14.54 -9.41
N ARG A 180 4.76 -13.67 -9.74
CA ARG A 180 6.15 -13.78 -9.29
C ARG A 180 6.40 -12.83 -8.11
N ILE A 181 6.89 -13.41 -7.02
CA ILE A 181 7.19 -12.67 -5.79
C ILE A 181 8.39 -11.75 -6.00
N GLY A 182 8.28 -10.51 -5.52
CA GLY A 182 9.31 -9.49 -5.57
C GLY A 182 10.50 -9.79 -4.65
N SER A 183 11.64 -9.19 -4.96
CA SER A 183 12.89 -9.40 -4.23
C SER A 183 12.78 -9.04 -2.74
N GLY A 184 13.18 -9.97 -1.87
CA GLY A 184 13.15 -9.80 -0.42
C GLY A 184 11.78 -10.00 0.22
N LEU A 185 10.75 -10.37 -0.56
CA LEU A 185 9.46 -10.77 -0.04
C LEU A 185 9.40 -12.30 0.15
N LEU A 186 8.69 -12.73 1.16
CA LEU A 186 8.31 -14.13 1.40
C LEU A 186 6.80 -14.24 1.38
N SER A 187 6.26 -15.22 0.65
CA SER A 187 4.87 -15.63 0.82
C SER A 187 4.68 -16.31 2.18
N VAL A 188 3.67 -15.88 2.92
CA VAL A 188 3.42 -16.34 4.30
C VAL A 188 1.98 -16.76 4.56
N ALA A 189 1.07 -16.56 3.59
CA ALA A 189 -0.29 -17.09 3.66
C ALA A 189 -0.82 -17.45 2.27
N TRP A 190 -1.69 -18.47 2.22
CA TRP A 190 -2.28 -19.01 0.99
C TRP A 190 -3.71 -19.50 1.22
N THR A 191 -4.52 -19.42 0.19
CA THR A 191 -5.80 -20.14 0.09
C THR A 191 -5.56 -21.62 -0.26
N PRO A 192 -6.58 -22.52 -0.10
CA PRO A 192 -6.45 -23.92 -0.49
C PRO A 192 -6.09 -24.16 -1.96
N ASP A 193 -6.47 -23.27 -2.87
CA ASP A 193 -6.11 -23.27 -4.29
C ASP A 193 -4.73 -22.62 -4.59
N GLN A 194 -3.92 -22.41 -3.54
CA GLN A 194 -2.54 -21.95 -3.59
C GLN A 194 -2.35 -20.52 -4.09
N VAL A 195 -3.38 -19.68 -4.06
CA VAL A 195 -3.22 -18.25 -4.29
C VAL A 195 -2.50 -17.63 -3.11
N VAL A 196 -1.48 -16.80 -3.38
CA VAL A 196 -0.74 -16.06 -2.35
C VAL A 196 -1.64 -15.00 -1.75
N GLU A 197 -1.91 -15.12 -0.45
CA GLU A 197 -2.79 -14.22 0.30
C GLU A 197 -2.01 -13.25 1.20
N ALA A 198 -0.74 -13.54 1.54
CA ALA A 198 0.09 -12.57 2.23
C ALA A 198 1.57 -12.73 1.91
N VAL A 199 2.27 -11.61 1.99
CA VAL A 199 3.73 -11.52 1.90
C VAL A 199 4.31 -10.71 3.04
N GLU A 200 5.54 -11.05 3.43
CA GLU A 200 6.35 -10.28 4.40
C GLU A 200 7.66 -9.84 3.80
N LEU A 201 8.10 -8.63 4.12
CA LEU A 201 9.43 -8.15 3.78
C LEU A 201 10.46 -8.69 4.77
N GLN A 202 11.45 -9.41 4.25
CA GLN A 202 12.56 -9.96 5.05
C GLN A 202 13.39 -8.85 5.67
N GLY A 203 13.81 -9.04 6.92
CA GLY A 203 14.68 -8.10 7.62
C GLY A 203 14.02 -6.80 8.06
N HIS A 204 12.79 -6.50 7.59
CA HIS A 204 12.03 -5.32 7.97
C HIS A 204 11.28 -5.54 9.29
N LYS A 205 11.18 -4.50 10.12
CA LYS A 205 10.56 -4.57 11.45
C LYS A 205 9.09 -5.01 11.39
N PHE A 206 8.28 -4.36 10.57
CA PHE A 206 6.90 -4.69 10.27
C PHE A 206 6.56 -4.25 8.85
N GLY A 207 6.81 -5.11 7.87
CA GLY A 207 6.48 -4.89 6.47
C GLY A 207 5.64 -6.07 5.99
N ILE A 208 4.31 -5.92 5.99
CA ILE A 208 3.34 -6.98 5.69
C ILE A 208 2.42 -6.51 4.57
N GLY A 209 2.20 -7.37 3.57
CA GLY A 209 1.16 -7.23 2.57
C GLY A 209 0.14 -8.34 2.73
N VAL A 210 -1.15 -8.02 2.66
CA VAL A 210 -2.26 -8.98 2.69
C VAL A 210 -3.19 -8.74 1.51
N GLN A 211 -3.73 -9.83 0.93
CA GLN A 211 -4.63 -9.77 -0.21
C GLN A 211 -6.07 -9.44 0.19
N TRP A 212 -6.45 -9.88 1.36
CA TRP A 212 -7.78 -9.61 1.93
C TRP A 212 -7.92 -8.21 2.50
N HIS A 213 -9.13 -7.88 2.99
CA HIS A 213 -9.49 -6.57 3.53
C HIS A 213 -9.71 -6.62 5.06
N PRO A 214 -8.64 -6.59 5.88
CA PRO A 214 -8.80 -6.65 7.34
C PRO A 214 -9.56 -5.46 7.93
N GLU A 215 -9.65 -4.34 7.21
CA GLU A 215 -10.42 -3.16 7.61
C GLU A 215 -11.95 -3.39 7.55
N GLU A 216 -12.41 -4.38 6.76
CA GLU A 216 -13.83 -4.75 6.61
C GLU A 216 -14.25 -5.85 7.59
N GLY A 217 -13.29 -6.42 8.34
CA GLY A 217 -13.55 -7.46 9.33
C GLY A 217 -13.60 -6.93 10.76
N ASP A 218 -13.97 -7.84 11.68
CA ASP A 218 -13.98 -7.56 13.12
C ASP A 218 -12.63 -7.87 13.79
N ASP A 219 -11.73 -8.59 13.12
CA ASP A 219 -10.42 -8.95 13.64
C ASP A 219 -9.44 -7.78 13.57
N ALA A 220 -9.21 -7.13 14.71
CA ALA A 220 -8.34 -5.96 14.81
C ALA A 220 -6.84 -6.30 14.94
N ARG A 221 -6.47 -7.58 15.13
CA ARG A 221 -5.12 -8.00 15.52
C ARG A 221 -4.01 -7.50 14.60
N ILE A 222 -4.24 -7.46 13.28
CA ILE A 222 -3.20 -7.01 12.34
C ILE A 222 -2.98 -5.48 12.42
N PHE A 223 -4.05 -4.70 12.64
CA PHE A 223 -3.94 -3.26 12.86
C PHE A 223 -3.33 -2.95 14.24
N GLU A 224 -3.68 -3.73 15.27
CA GLU A 224 -3.07 -3.61 16.60
C GLU A 224 -1.57 -3.90 16.55
N ALA A 225 -1.14 -4.92 15.79
CA ALA A 225 0.27 -5.24 15.58
C ALA A 225 1.00 -4.11 14.82
N LEU A 226 0.39 -3.49 13.79
CA LEU A 226 0.93 -2.32 13.10
C LEU A 226 1.12 -1.14 14.06
N VAL A 227 0.09 -0.82 14.85
CA VAL A 227 0.12 0.28 15.83
C VAL A 227 1.15 0.02 16.95
N ALA A 228 1.29 -1.23 17.39
CA ALA A 228 2.33 -1.62 18.33
C ALA A 228 3.74 -1.43 17.77
N ALA A 229 3.95 -1.83 16.51
CA ALA A 229 5.22 -1.62 15.81
C ALA A 229 5.55 -0.13 15.63
N ALA A 230 4.54 0.72 15.33
CA ALA A 230 4.68 2.17 15.22
C ALA A 230 5.18 2.82 16.53
N LYS A 231 4.68 2.36 17.69
CA LYS A 231 5.09 2.89 19.00
C LYS A 231 6.55 2.60 19.37
N THR A 232 7.14 1.58 18.79
CA THR A 232 8.52 1.14 19.07
C THR A 232 9.51 1.57 17.98
N ALA A 233 9.04 2.20 16.88
CA ALA A 233 9.92 2.74 15.85
C ALA A 233 10.69 3.96 16.40
N PRO A 234 12.00 4.10 16.12
CA PRO A 234 12.69 5.35 16.34
C PRO A 234 12.04 6.43 15.47
N ALA A 235 11.92 7.67 15.99
CA ALA A 235 11.43 8.78 15.19
C ALA A 235 12.21 8.86 13.86
N ALA A 236 11.52 9.00 12.74
CA ALA A 236 12.17 9.10 11.43
C ALA A 236 13.22 10.23 11.46
N PRO A 237 14.41 10.04 10.87
CA PRO A 237 15.43 11.07 10.83
C PRO A 237 14.86 12.32 10.13
N PRO A 238 15.22 13.55 10.58
CA PRO A 238 14.79 14.76 9.91
C PRO A 238 15.20 14.71 8.44
N ALA A 239 14.30 15.10 7.57
CA ALA A 239 14.57 15.16 6.12
C ALA A 239 15.89 15.92 5.89
N ALA A 240 16.82 15.30 5.16
CA ALA A 240 18.07 15.95 4.80
C ALA A 240 17.76 17.28 4.07
N GLU A 241 18.27 18.41 4.59
CA GLU A 241 18.15 19.69 3.93
C GLU A 241 18.79 19.58 2.54
N VAL A 242 17.97 19.70 1.50
CA VAL A 242 18.46 19.85 0.13
C VAL A 242 19.11 21.22 0.05
N THR A 243 20.41 21.28 0.34
CA THR A 243 21.21 22.49 0.12
C THR A 243 21.29 22.73 -1.39
N GLY A 244 20.35 23.53 -1.89
CA GLY A 244 20.33 24.00 -3.27
C GLY A 244 21.53 24.88 -3.51
N SER A 245 22.56 24.35 -4.16
CA SER A 245 23.64 25.13 -4.75
C SER A 245 23.07 26.06 -5.82
N ARG A 246 22.76 27.31 -5.44
CA ARG A 246 22.50 28.40 -6.39
C ARG A 246 23.79 28.72 -7.13
N SER A 247 24.00 28.14 -8.30
CA SER A 247 25.00 28.58 -9.26
C SER A 247 24.72 30.05 -9.64
N LYS A 248 25.56 30.96 -9.17
CA LYS A 248 25.58 32.37 -9.61
C LYS A 248 25.98 32.40 -11.08
N ARG A 249 25.02 32.54 -11.99
CA ARG A 249 25.30 32.95 -13.38
C ARG A 249 25.81 34.40 -13.37
N SER A 250 27.11 34.55 -13.58
CA SER A 250 27.76 35.81 -13.86
C SER A 250 27.29 36.36 -15.24
N SER A 251 26.50 37.43 -15.22
CA SER A 251 26.16 38.18 -16.43
C SER A 251 27.31 39.08 -16.81
N LYS A 252 28.18 38.65 -17.75
CA LYS A 252 29.08 39.57 -18.47
C LYS A 252 28.24 40.35 -19.46
N ARG A 253 28.02 41.63 -19.14
CA ARG A 253 27.57 42.66 -20.10
C ARG A 253 28.70 42.92 -21.07
N HIS A 254 28.51 42.67 -22.37
CA HIS A 254 29.34 43.18 -23.45
C HIS A 254 28.83 44.58 -23.81
N ALA A 255 29.64 45.58 -23.52
CA ALA A 255 29.48 46.89 -24.10
C ALA A 255 30.12 46.87 -25.50
N ALA A 256 29.34 47.06 -26.53
CA ALA A 256 29.84 47.39 -27.86
C ALA A 256 29.76 48.92 -28.08
N ARG A 257 30.88 49.52 -28.30
CA ARG A 257 31.02 50.87 -28.84
C ARG A 257 31.08 50.75 -30.36
N SER A 258 30.58 51.78 -30.97
CA SER A 258 30.72 52.34 -32.32
C SER A 258 29.49 52.11 -33.17
#